data_ae3776d63b5ed3a72d5f5e1f207eeddb
#
_entry.id   ae3776d63b5ed3a72d5f5e1f207eeddb
#
_cell.length_a   1.000
_cell.length_b   1.000
_cell.length_c   1.000
_cell.angle_alpha   90.00
_cell.angle_beta   90.00
_cell.angle_gamma   90.00
#
_symmetry.space_group_name_H-M   'P 1'
#
loop_
_entity.id
_entity.type
_entity.pdbx_description
1 polymer ?
#
loop_
_entity_poly.entity_id
_entity_poly.type
_entity_poly.pdbx_seq_one_letter_code
_entity_poly.pdbx_strand_id
1 'polypeptide(L)'
;MKKYAVPSLLLMIVLIAFPQISETIYTPSLPDIAAALGVSNSSVQFTLSIYFIGFALGVFCWGWLSDLIGRRPAMLGGLIVYGIGSLMCFYSESIQLLLIGRFVQAFGAATGSIITQTMLRESVSGDQRHAMFAQISAVIAFTPAVGPLIGGWIDQALGFRWVFLALVLMSVLLFIYAFLKLPETTNVSLRSKVAILPVVKKMLAMPRVMVFGVLIGGINGVLFSYYAEAPFIFIEHFDLSPGVYGFLGIIVALASVVGAMISKRLLTVYTPEKIIRLGCLVMTSGALLLTLVSSLSMLPNLLQIICMLTAMFVLLIGAGIALPNCLSLALVHFQDVIGTAGAIFSLGYYLLVSLTTWGMGALHNGSLLMMPLYFLIISGVMWLLGKRFISEE
;
A
#
# COMPACT_ATOMS: atom_id res chain seq x y z
N MET A 1 -0.65 -0.17 38.70
CA MET A 1 -0.51 -0.15 37.21
C MET A 1 -0.70 1.28 36.75
N LYS A 2 0.34 1.93 36.18
CA LYS A 2 0.16 3.23 35.52
C LYS A 2 -0.77 3.01 34.32
N LYS A 3 -1.96 3.62 34.34
CA LYS A 3 -2.81 3.71 33.15
C LYS A 3 -2.07 4.53 32.12
N TYR A 4 -1.56 3.89 31.08
CA TYR A 4 -1.02 4.63 29.94
C TYR A 4 -2.19 5.37 29.29
N ALA A 5 -1.92 6.63 28.88
CA ALA A 5 -2.93 7.42 28.19
C ALA A 5 -3.23 6.78 26.82
N VAL A 6 -4.49 6.45 26.58
CA VAL A 6 -4.90 5.90 25.29
C VAL A 6 -4.93 7.04 24.27
N PRO A 7 -4.23 6.92 23.12
CA PRO A 7 -4.30 7.90 22.06
C PRO A 7 -5.75 8.06 21.56
N SER A 8 -6.14 9.27 21.15
CA SER A 8 -7.47 9.47 20.57
C SER A 8 -7.63 8.69 19.27
N LEU A 9 -8.83 8.15 19.03
CA LEU A 9 -9.13 7.39 17.81
C LEU A 9 -8.84 8.21 16.53
N LEU A 10 -9.21 9.50 16.53
CA LEU A 10 -8.97 10.38 15.38
C LEU A 10 -7.47 10.50 15.08
N LEU A 11 -6.62 10.68 16.10
CA LEU A 11 -5.18 10.74 15.93
C LEU A 11 -4.63 9.44 15.33
N MET A 12 -5.11 8.29 15.82
CA MET A 12 -4.69 6.97 15.29
C MET A 12 -5.11 6.79 13.83
N ILE A 13 -6.33 7.18 13.48
CA ILE A 13 -6.84 7.12 12.10
C ILE A 13 -5.96 7.98 11.18
N VAL A 14 -5.70 9.23 11.56
CA VAL A 14 -4.94 10.16 10.72
C VAL A 14 -3.49 9.69 10.57
N LEU A 15 -2.86 9.19 11.65
CA LEU A 15 -1.48 8.67 11.61
C LEU A 15 -1.33 7.37 10.81
N ILE A 16 -2.36 6.53 10.73
CA ILE A 16 -2.28 5.30 9.93
C ILE A 16 -2.69 5.52 8.46
N ALA A 17 -3.50 6.54 8.20
CA ALA A 17 -3.98 6.86 6.86
C ALA A 17 -2.98 7.68 6.02
N PHE A 18 -2.17 8.57 6.64
CA PHE A 18 -1.30 9.46 5.88
C PHE A 18 -0.27 8.76 5.00
N PRO A 19 0.35 7.61 5.38
CA PRO A 19 1.25 6.91 4.48
C PRO A 19 0.59 6.50 3.18
N GLN A 20 -0.65 5.99 3.24
CA GLN A 20 -1.39 5.54 2.06
C GLN A 20 -1.80 6.70 1.15
N ILE A 21 -2.17 7.85 1.74
CA ILE A 21 -2.39 9.08 0.96
C ILE A 21 -1.09 9.49 0.27
N SER A 22 0.03 9.49 0.99
CA SER A 22 1.34 9.86 0.45
C SER A 22 1.82 8.95 -0.68
N GLU A 23 1.46 7.66 -0.64
CA GLU A 23 1.78 6.69 -1.69
C GLU A 23 1.08 7.01 -3.02
N THR A 24 -0.16 7.50 -2.96
CA THR A 24 -1.04 7.54 -4.13
C THR A 24 -1.39 8.96 -4.61
N ILE A 25 -1.24 9.99 -3.78
CA ILE A 25 -1.68 11.37 -4.09
C ILE A 25 -1.00 11.96 -5.33
N TYR A 26 0.25 11.61 -5.60
CA TYR A 26 1.01 12.17 -6.72
C TYR A 26 0.88 11.35 -8.02
N THR A 27 0.21 10.20 -7.97
CA THR A 27 0.11 9.32 -9.15
C THR A 27 -0.59 9.95 -10.34
N PRO A 28 -1.64 10.80 -10.19
CA PRO A 28 -2.20 11.53 -11.33
C PRO A 28 -1.20 12.46 -12.02
N SER A 29 -0.18 12.92 -11.30
CA SER A 29 0.85 13.85 -11.79
C SER A 29 2.01 13.15 -12.49
N LEU A 30 2.06 11.81 -12.56
CA LEU A 30 3.19 11.11 -13.17
C LEU A 30 3.50 11.55 -14.61
N PRO A 31 2.50 11.73 -15.50
CA PRO A 31 2.74 12.26 -16.85
C PRO A 31 3.35 13.67 -16.83
N ASP A 32 2.82 14.58 -16.03
CA ASP A 32 3.32 15.95 -15.92
C ASP A 32 4.73 16.02 -15.35
N ILE A 33 5.05 15.14 -14.38
CA ILE A 33 6.42 15.00 -13.84
C ILE A 33 7.38 14.52 -14.93
N ALA A 34 6.98 13.52 -15.74
CA ALA A 34 7.81 13.02 -16.83
C ALA A 34 8.13 14.12 -17.84
N ALA A 35 7.10 14.87 -18.27
CA ALA A 35 7.23 15.98 -19.18
C ALA A 35 8.09 17.12 -18.59
N ALA A 36 7.86 17.51 -17.34
CA ALA A 36 8.56 18.62 -16.71
C ALA A 36 10.04 18.33 -16.43
N LEU A 37 10.40 17.08 -16.12
CA LEU A 37 11.78 16.66 -15.88
C LEU A 37 12.49 16.17 -17.17
N GLY A 38 11.76 16.07 -18.29
CA GLY A 38 12.31 15.61 -19.57
C GLY A 38 12.81 14.16 -19.53
N VAL A 39 12.11 13.29 -18.82
CA VAL A 39 12.49 11.89 -18.64
C VAL A 39 11.40 10.94 -19.16
N SER A 40 11.76 9.67 -19.37
CA SER A 40 10.79 8.67 -19.83
C SER A 40 9.73 8.35 -18.76
N ASN A 41 8.55 7.95 -19.20
CA ASN A 41 7.46 7.49 -18.34
C ASN A 41 7.91 6.34 -17.41
N SER A 42 8.72 5.41 -17.91
CA SER A 42 9.36 4.36 -17.09
C SER A 42 10.17 4.92 -15.93
N SER A 43 10.96 5.98 -16.17
CA SER A 43 11.80 6.59 -15.13
C SER A 43 10.97 7.18 -13.99
N VAL A 44 9.83 7.77 -14.31
CA VAL A 44 8.94 8.36 -13.29
C VAL A 44 8.19 7.26 -12.54
N GLN A 45 7.82 6.16 -13.18
CA GLN A 45 7.20 5.02 -12.51
C GLN A 45 8.11 4.42 -11.41
N PHE A 46 9.43 4.47 -11.57
CA PHE A 46 10.37 4.03 -10.54
C PHE A 46 10.28 4.82 -9.23
N THR A 47 9.65 5.98 -9.23
CA THR A 47 9.38 6.75 -8.00
C THR A 47 8.43 6.00 -7.03
N LEU A 48 7.52 5.15 -7.56
CA LEU A 48 6.71 4.25 -6.74
C LEU A 48 7.52 3.08 -6.20
N SER A 49 8.33 2.43 -7.01
CA SER A 49 9.10 1.27 -6.56
C SER A 49 10.15 1.65 -5.51
N ILE A 50 10.86 2.78 -5.70
CA ILE A 50 11.82 3.27 -4.69
C ILE A 50 11.13 3.68 -3.38
N TYR A 51 9.90 4.20 -3.47
CA TYR A 51 9.07 4.49 -2.30
C TYR A 51 8.86 3.23 -1.47
N PHE A 52 8.50 2.10 -2.08
CA PHE A 52 8.29 0.85 -1.35
C PHE A 52 9.58 0.27 -0.77
N ILE A 53 10.75 0.50 -1.36
CA ILE A 53 12.04 0.15 -0.74
C ILE A 53 12.25 0.99 0.54
N GLY A 54 12.07 2.30 0.43
CA GLY A 54 12.17 3.21 1.58
C GLY A 54 11.19 2.84 2.70
N PHE A 55 9.94 2.53 2.33
CA PHE A 55 8.90 2.13 3.26
C PHE A 55 9.22 0.79 3.96
N ALA A 56 9.67 -0.22 3.21
CA ALA A 56 10.08 -1.52 3.74
C ALA A 56 11.18 -1.39 4.78
N LEU A 57 12.24 -0.64 4.46
CA LEU A 57 13.33 -0.36 5.38
C LEU A 57 12.87 0.48 6.57
N GLY A 58 11.98 1.45 6.32
CA GLY A 58 11.39 2.29 7.36
C GLY A 58 10.58 1.48 8.38
N VAL A 59 9.72 0.56 7.94
CA VAL A 59 8.94 -0.32 8.83
C VAL A 59 9.87 -1.10 9.76
N PHE A 60 10.94 -1.67 9.21
CA PHE A 60 11.91 -2.43 9.99
C PHE A 60 12.70 -1.54 10.97
N CYS A 61 13.27 -0.44 10.47
CA CYS A 61 14.12 0.44 11.28
C CYS A 61 13.33 1.18 12.37
N TRP A 62 12.18 1.77 12.03
CA TRP A 62 11.36 2.50 12.99
C TRP A 62 10.67 1.59 13.99
N GLY A 63 10.30 0.37 13.58
CA GLY A 63 9.81 -0.65 14.50
C GLY A 63 10.82 -0.90 15.62
N TRP A 64 12.07 -1.24 15.24
CA TRP A 64 13.16 -1.46 16.17
C TRP A 64 13.53 -0.20 16.98
N LEU A 65 13.67 0.94 16.32
CA LEU A 65 14.06 2.19 16.98
C LEU A 65 13.00 2.64 17.99
N SER A 66 11.71 2.47 17.68
CA SER A 66 10.63 2.84 18.59
C SER A 66 10.59 2.00 19.87
N ASP A 67 11.14 0.77 19.82
CA ASP A 67 11.33 -0.04 21.02
C ASP A 67 12.46 0.51 21.92
N LEU A 68 13.45 1.19 21.35
CA LEU A 68 14.60 1.75 22.08
C LEU A 68 14.30 3.13 22.66
N ILE A 69 13.80 4.06 21.83
CA ILE A 69 13.65 5.48 22.22
C ILE A 69 12.23 5.82 22.68
N GLY A 70 11.25 4.92 22.47
CA GLY A 70 9.85 5.15 22.76
C GLY A 70 9.01 5.42 21.50
N ARG A 71 7.69 5.23 21.60
CA ARG A 71 6.76 5.34 20.45
C ARG A 71 6.61 6.79 19.99
N ARG A 72 6.44 7.70 20.95
CA ARG A 72 6.24 9.12 20.65
C ARG A 72 7.48 9.77 20.00
N PRO A 73 8.71 9.67 20.55
CA PRO A 73 9.89 10.22 19.89
C PRO A 73 10.14 9.64 18.50
N ALA A 74 9.95 8.34 18.33
CA ALA A 74 10.12 7.69 17.04
C ALA A 74 9.10 8.17 16.00
N MET A 75 7.82 8.34 16.38
CA MET A 75 6.79 8.91 15.50
C MET A 75 7.15 10.35 15.08
N LEU A 76 7.53 11.19 16.03
CA LEU A 76 7.89 12.58 15.72
C LEU A 76 9.14 12.65 14.83
N GLY A 77 10.15 11.84 15.09
CA GLY A 77 11.33 11.72 14.24
C GLY A 77 10.98 11.28 12.81
N GLY A 78 10.11 10.28 12.66
CA GLY A 78 9.65 9.83 11.36
C GLY A 78 8.85 10.89 10.59
N LEU A 79 8.00 11.66 11.26
CA LEU A 79 7.27 12.77 10.63
C LEU A 79 8.22 13.89 10.17
N ILE A 80 9.30 14.16 10.88
CA ILE A 80 10.35 15.11 10.42
C ILE A 80 11.03 14.56 9.16
N VAL A 81 11.45 13.30 9.16
CA VAL A 81 12.08 12.66 8.00
C VAL A 81 11.13 12.65 6.80
N TYR A 82 9.85 12.36 7.02
CA TYR A 82 8.80 12.43 6.00
C TYR A 82 8.68 13.85 5.41
N GLY A 83 8.69 14.87 6.24
CA GLY A 83 8.64 16.28 5.82
C GLY A 83 9.87 16.68 5.00
N ILE A 84 11.07 16.25 5.42
CA ILE A 84 12.32 16.50 4.67
C ILE A 84 12.23 15.83 3.28
N GLY A 85 11.82 14.57 3.19
CA GLY A 85 11.62 13.88 1.92
C GLY A 85 10.59 14.57 1.03
N SER A 86 9.49 15.07 1.61
CA SER A 86 8.45 15.83 0.88
C SER A 86 9.00 17.16 0.35
N LEU A 87 9.82 17.86 1.12
CA LEU A 87 10.52 19.07 0.66
C LEU A 87 11.51 18.77 -0.48
N MET A 88 12.27 17.68 -0.37
CA MET A 88 13.16 17.26 -1.48
C MET A 88 12.38 17.00 -2.76
N CYS A 89 11.21 16.36 -2.68
CA CYS A 89 10.34 16.14 -3.83
C CYS A 89 9.80 17.46 -4.39
N PHE A 90 9.40 18.40 -3.54
CA PHE A 90 8.90 19.70 -3.97
C PHE A 90 9.96 20.52 -4.73
N TYR A 91 11.20 20.51 -4.27
CA TYR A 91 12.32 21.23 -4.92
C TYR A 91 13.04 20.40 -6.00
N SER A 92 12.52 19.23 -6.35
CA SER A 92 13.19 18.36 -7.33
C SER A 92 13.17 18.97 -8.74
N GLU A 93 14.36 19.14 -9.32
CA GLU A 93 14.59 19.55 -10.70
C GLU A 93 15.20 18.42 -11.55
N SER A 94 15.41 17.26 -10.95
CA SER A 94 15.93 16.06 -11.61
C SER A 94 15.25 14.81 -11.06
N ILE A 95 15.19 13.78 -11.90
CA ILE A 95 14.62 12.48 -11.49
C ILE A 95 15.41 11.85 -10.34
N GLN A 96 16.73 12.04 -10.29
CA GLN A 96 17.58 11.51 -9.22
C GLN A 96 17.21 12.11 -7.87
N LEU A 97 17.04 13.44 -7.79
CA LEU A 97 16.63 14.10 -6.56
C LEU A 97 15.22 13.67 -6.15
N LEU A 98 14.32 13.54 -7.13
CA LEU A 98 12.96 13.05 -6.88
C LEU A 98 12.98 11.63 -6.31
N LEU A 99 13.77 10.70 -6.88
CA LEU A 99 13.91 9.33 -6.38
C LEU A 99 14.45 9.29 -4.95
N ILE A 100 15.50 10.07 -4.66
CA ILE A 100 16.04 10.17 -3.30
C ILE A 100 15.00 10.76 -2.34
N GLY A 101 14.31 11.83 -2.75
CA GLY A 101 13.23 12.44 -1.97
C GLY A 101 12.11 11.45 -1.66
N ARG A 102 11.68 10.65 -2.65
CA ARG A 102 10.66 9.61 -2.50
C ARG A 102 11.09 8.50 -1.55
N PHE A 103 12.36 8.08 -1.61
CA PHE A 103 12.92 7.12 -0.66
C PHE A 103 12.89 7.66 0.77
N VAL A 104 13.41 8.86 1.01
CA VAL A 104 13.44 9.51 2.34
C VAL A 104 12.02 9.74 2.87
N GLN A 105 11.12 10.21 2.01
CA GLN A 105 9.71 10.42 2.31
C GLN A 105 9.05 9.12 2.79
N ALA A 106 9.21 8.03 2.05
CA ALA A 106 8.64 6.74 2.38
C ALA A 106 9.22 6.14 3.67
N PHE A 107 10.54 6.27 3.86
CA PHE A 107 11.21 5.84 5.08
C PHE A 107 10.61 6.54 6.31
N GLY A 108 10.36 7.85 6.23
CA GLY A 108 9.67 8.59 7.29
C GLY A 108 8.20 8.19 7.45
N ALA A 109 7.47 8.02 6.34
CA ALA A 109 6.04 7.66 6.35
C ALA A 109 5.76 6.31 7.04
N ALA A 110 6.69 5.38 6.98
CA ALA A 110 6.57 4.05 7.58
C ALA A 110 6.24 4.09 9.09
N THR A 111 6.63 5.16 9.81
CA THR A 111 6.27 5.35 11.23
C THR A 111 4.77 5.36 11.46
N GLY A 112 4.03 6.00 10.57
CA GLY A 112 2.58 6.07 10.65
C GLY A 112 1.91 4.70 10.64
N SER A 113 2.43 3.77 9.85
CA SER A 113 1.92 2.40 9.80
C SER A 113 2.36 1.59 11.03
N ILE A 114 3.68 1.42 11.24
CA ILE A 114 4.18 0.44 12.22
C ILE A 114 3.98 0.90 13.66
N ILE A 115 4.27 2.18 13.96
CA ILE A 115 4.17 2.68 15.33
C ILE A 115 2.71 2.82 15.76
N THR A 116 1.84 3.31 14.88
CA THR A 116 0.41 3.46 15.21
C THR A 116 -0.24 2.11 15.51
N GLN A 117 0.04 1.07 14.71
CA GLN A 117 -0.47 -0.28 14.98
C GLN A 117 0.08 -0.84 16.30
N THR A 118 1.35 -0.58 16.61
CA THR A 118 1.96 -1.01 17.86
C THR A 118 1.32 -0.32 19.06
N MET A 119 1.17 1.01 19.01
CA MET A 119 0.50 1.80 20.06
C MET A 119 -0.93 1.32 20.29
N LEU A 120 -1.67 1.00 19.24
CA LEU A 120 -3.03 0.48 19.35
C LEU A 120 -3.08 -0.86 20.09
N ARG A 121 -2.11 -1.75 19.79
CA ARG A 121 -2.02 -3.06 20.48
C ARG A 121 -1.61 -2.94 21.96
N GLU A 122 -0.76 -1.95 22.29
CA GLU A 122 -0.26 -1.73 23.64
C GLU A 122 -1.24 -0.97 24.54
N SER A 123 -2.00 -0.01 23.96
CA SER A 123 -2.83 0.93 24.74
C SER A 123 -4.26 0.46 24.95
N VAL A 124 -4.77 -0.44 24.11
CA VAL A 124 -6.18 -0.84 24.12
C VAL A 124 -6.29 -2.35 24.28
N SER A 125 -7.16 -2.80 25.17
CA SER A 125 -7.40 -4.23 25.44
C SER A 125 -8.87 -4.63 25.22
N GLY A 126 -9.08 -5.94 25.01
CA GLY A 126 -10.43 -6.52 24.91
C GLY A 126 -11.25 -5.98 23.72
N ASP A 127 -12.56 -5.85 23.94
CA ASP A 127 -13.53 -5.50 22.89
C ASP A 127 -13.31 -4.10 22.31
N GLN A 128 -12.80 -3.16 23.10
CA GLN A 128 -12.47 -1.81 22.62
C GLN A 128 -11.39 -1.85 21.53
N ARG A 129 -10.40 -2.73 21.65
CA ARG A 129 -9.37 -2.90 20.64
C ARG A 129 -9.96 -3.37 19.30
N HIS A 130 -10.85 -4.35 19.33
CA HIS A 130 -11.53 -4.86 18.14
C HIS A 130 -12.38 -3.77 17.48
N ALA A 131 -13.12 -2.99 18.26
CA ALA A 131 -13.92 -1.88 17.75
C ALA A 131 -13.05 -0.78 17.09
N MET A 132 -11.94 -0.39 17.71
CA MET A 132 -11.01 0.60 17.17
C MET A 132 -10.34 0.10 15.87
N PHE A 133 -9.88 -1.15 15.83
CA PHE A 133 -9.32 -1.74 14.61
C PHE A 133 -10.35 -1.78 13.47
N ALA A 134 -11.60 -2.11 13.77
CA ALA A 134 -12.67 -2.12 12.75
C ALA A 134 -12.93 -0.73 12.17
N GLN A 135 -12.97 0.31 13.02
CA GLN A 135 -13.16 1.70 12.58
C GLN A 135 -11.96 2.20 11.75
N ILE A 136 -10.74 1.92 12.19
CA ILE A 136 -9.52 2.25 11.45
C ILE A 136 -9.51 1.54 10.10
N SER A 137 -9.83 0.25 10.06
CA SER A 137 -9.87 -0.54 8.81
C SER A 137 -10.90 0.00 7.82
N ALA A 138 -12.06 0.46 8.30
CA ALA A 138 -13.07 1.07 7.46
C ALA A 138 -12.54 2.35 6.77
N VAL A 139 -11.83 3.21 7.51
CA VAL A 139 -11.22 4.43 6.93
C VAL A 139 -10.11 4.08 5.96
N ILE A 140 -9.22 3.15 6.32
CA ILE A 140 -8.11 2.70 5.47
C ILE A 140 -8.61 2.19 4.10
N ALA A 141 -9.75 1.51 4.07
CA ALA A 141 -10.33 0.99 2.82
C ALA A 141 -10.64 2.10 1.78
N PHE A 142 -10.93 3.33 2.23
CA PHE A 142 -11.19 4.47 1.35
C PHE A 142 -9.95 5.32 1.07
N THR A 143 -8.88 5.16 1.83
CA THR A 143 -7.67 6.00 1.72
C THR A 143 -7.03 5.95 0.32
N PRO A 144 -6.97 4.80 -0.39
CA PRO A 144 -6.43 4.75 -1.74
C PRO A 144 -7.21 5.57 -2.78
N ALA A 145 -8.49 5.87 -2.52
CA ALA A 145 -9.28 6.77 -3.37
C ALA A 145 -9.01 8.25 -3.08
N VAL A 146 -8.77 8.57 -1.81
CA VAL A 146 -8.59 9.95 -1.36
C VAL A 146 -7.32 10.56 -1.94
N GLY A 147 -6.23 9.79 -2.00
CA GLY A 147 -4.95 10.26 -2.55
C GLY A 147 -5.08 10.77 -3.98
N PRO A 148 -5.40 9.92 -4.97
CA PRO A 148 -5.51 10.34 -6.36
C PRO A 148 -6.58 11.41 -6.60
N LEU A 149 -7.68 11.38 -5.85
CA LEU A 149 -8.73 12.39 -5.95
C LEU A 149 -8.20 13.79 -5.59
N ILE A 150 -7.57 13.93 -4.43
CA ILE A 150 -6.99 15.21 -3.99
C ILE A 150 -5.83 15.60 -4.92
N GLY A 151 -4.94 14.65 -5.22
CA GLY A 151 -3.78 14.88 -6.06
C GLY A 151 -4.12 15.32 -7.46
N GLY A 152 -5.10 14.66 -8.11
CA GLY A 152 -5.54 15.03 -9.45
C GLY A 152 -6.12 16.43 -9.54
N TRP A 153 -6.89 16.86 -8.55
CA TRP A 153 -7.41 18.23 -8.49
C TRP A 153 -6.33 19.28 -8.23
N ILE A 154 -5.38 19.00 -7.32
CA ILE A 154 -4.25 19.91 -7.07
C ILE A 154 -3.40 20.03 -8.33
N ASP A 155 -3.08 18.92 -8.96
CA ASP A 155 -2.26 18.86 -10.17
C ASP A 155 -2.90 19.64 -11.32
N GLN A 156 -4.16 19.37 -11.61
CA GLN A 156 -4.92 20.07 -12.67
C GLN A 156 -5.02 21.58 -12.42
N ALA A 157 -5.12 22.03 -11.17
CA ALA A 157 -5.32 23.44 -10.84
C ALA A 157 -3.99 24.22 -10.70
N LEU A 158 -2.96 23.58 -10.18
CA LEU A 158 -1.74 24.25 -9.71
C LEU A 158 -0.44 23.57 -10.22
N GLY A 159 -0.53 22.34 -10.74
CA GLY A 159 0.59 21.52 -11.19
C GLY A 159 1.19 20.64 -10.11
N PHE A 160 2.00 19.65 -10.54
CA PHE A 160 2.50 18.56 -9.70
C PHE A 160 3.33 19.01 -8.48
N ARG A 161 4.04 20.12 -8.56
CA ARG A 161 4.84 20.62 -7.42
C ARG A 161 3.95 20.91 -6.20
N TRP A 162 2.75 21.42 -6.42
CA TRP A 162 1.82 21.73 -5.35
C TRP A 162 1.29 20.48 -4.66
N VAL A 163 1.27 19.34 -5.35
CA VAL A 163 0.97 18.05 -4.72
C VAL A 163 2.02 17.72 -3.64
N PHE A 164 3.30 17.90 -3.95
CA PHE A 164 4.37 17.69 -2.95
C PHE A 164 4.34 18.75 -1.84
N LEU A 165 3.98 20.00 -2.16
CA LEU A 165 3.78 21.02 -1.13
C LEU A 165 2.63 20.67 -0.18
N ALA A 166 1.54 20.11 -0.69
CA ALA A 166 0.44 19.61 0.15
C ALA A 166 0.92 18.50 1.11
N LEU A 167 1.85 17.63 0.68
CA LEU A 167 2.48 16.64 1.55
C LEU A 167 3.40 17.25 2.60
N VAL A 168 4.12 18.34 2.28
CA VAL A 168 4.89 19.12 3.26
C VAL A 168 3.96 19.70 4.33
N LEU A 169 2.87 20.36 3.89
CA LEU A 169 1.89 20.92 4.82
C LEU A 169 1.24 19.83 5.68
N MET A 170 0.90 18.70 5.08
CA MET A 170 0.39 17.53 5.82
C MET A 170 1.40 17.08 6.88
N SER A 171 2.70 17.01 6.55
CA SER A 171 3.73 16.61 7.52
C SER A 171 3.81 17.55 8.71
N VAL A 172 3.75 18.86 8.46
CA VAL A 172 3.78 19.89 9.52
C VAL A 172 2.55 19.79 10.42
N LEU A 173 1.36 19.66 9.83
CA LEU A 173 0.11 19.52 10.59
C LEU A 173 0.10 18.24 11.43
N LEU A 174 0.55 17.13 10.85
CA LEU A 174 0.67 15.84 11.54
C LEU A 174 1.68 15.91 12.68
N PHE A 175 2.84 16.57 12.46
CA PHE A 175 3.85 16.75 13.47
C PHE A 175 3.31 17.58 14.64
N ILE A 176 2.67 18.72 14.37
CA ILE A 176 2.07 19.56 15.42
C ILE A 176 1.00 18.77 16.18
N TYR A 177 0.12 18.06 15.49
CA TYR A 177 -0.95 17.29 16.11
C TYR A 177 -0.39 16.14 16.98
N ALA A 178 0.60 15.40 16.46
CA ALA A 178 1.25 14.34 17.22
C ALA A 178 2.05 14.91 18.40
N PHE A 179 2.77 16.03 18.21
CA PHE A 179 3.53 16.68 19.30
C PHE A 179 2.63 17.09 20.45
N LEU A 180 1.45 17.63 20.18
CA LEU A 180 0.51 18.13 21.21
C LEU A 180 -0.31 17.00 21.86
N LYS A 181 -0.66 15.95 21.13
CA LYS A 181 -1.69 14.99 21.55
C LYS A 181 -1.22 13.55 21.65
N LEU A 182 -0.06 13.16 21.08
CA LEU A 182 0.39 11.78 21.10
C LEU A 182 1.02 11.47 22.46
N PRO A 183 0.44 10.54 23.27
CA PRO A 183 1.05 10.10 24.51
C PRO A 183 2.18 9.10 24.25
N GLU A 184 3.08 8.93 25.24
CA GLU A 184 4.01 7.80 25.22
C GLU A 184 3.31 6.54 25.76
N THR A 185 3.40 5.44 25.00
CA THR A 185 2.73 4.18 25.34
C THR A 185 3.71 3.05 25.68
N THR A 186 5.01 3.29 25.53
CA THR A 186 6.04 2.26 25.72
C THR A 186 6.12 1.81 27.18
N ASN A 187 5.99 0.51 27.40
CA ASN A 187 6.30 -0.12 28.68
C ASN A 187 7.73 -0.69 28.65
N VAL A 188 8.66 0.04 29.24
CA VAL A 188 10.10 -0.31 29.28
C VAL A 188 10.35 -1.70 29.90
N SER A 189 9.47 -2.17 30.77
CA SER A 189 9.60 -3.46 31.47
C SER A 189 9.25 -4.69 30.60
N LEU A 190 8.61 -4.48 29.43
CA LEU A 190 8.19 -5.56 28.53
C LEU A 190 9.15 -5.77 27.35
N ARG A 191 10.32 -5.14 27.36
CA ARG A 191 11.31 -5.25 26.28
C ARG A 191 11.92 -6.65 26.27
N SER A 192 11.47 -7.51 25.38
CA SER A 192 12.13 -8.78 25.07
C SER A 192 13.12 -8.59 23.92
N LYS A 193 14.38 -8.94 24.14
CA LYS A 193 15.39 -9.01 23.06
C LYS A 193 15.12 -10.30 22.26
N VAL A 194 14.27 -10.21 21.26
CA VAL A 194 14.08 -11.34 20.35
C VAL A 194 15.22 -11.37 19.34
N ALA A 195 15.90 -12.53 19.24
CA ALA A 195 16.94 -12.71 18.23
C ALA A 195 16.29 -12.79 16.83
N ILE A 196 16.67 -11.88 15.93
CA ILE A 196 16.10 -11.74 14.59
C ILE A 196 16.43 -12.98 13.73
N LEU A 197 17.68 -13.44 13.74
CA LEU A 197 18.16 -14.49 12.84
C LEU A 197 17.43 -15.83 12.97
N PRO A 198 17.10 -16.33 14.17
CA PRO A 198 16.27 -17.53 14.32
C PRO A 198 14.87 -17.37 13.74
N VAL A 199 14.26 -16.20 13.89
CA VAL A 199 12.92 -15.91 13.32
C VAL A 199 12.97 -15.92 11.80
N VAL A 200 13.96 -15.27 11.18
CA VAL A 200 14.17 -15.29 9.73
C VAL A 200 14.38 -16.73 9.24
N LYS A 201 15.26 -17.51 9.86
CA LYS A 201 15.49 -18.91 9.46
C LYS A 201 14.22 -19.75 9.55
N LYS A 202 13.44 -19.59 10.62
CA LYS A 202 12.16 -20.30 10.80
C LYS A 202 11.15 -19.89 9.70
N MET A 203 11.06 -18.60 9.37
CA MET A 203 10.15 -18.12 8.31
C MET A 203 10.54 -18.69 6.94
N LEU A 204 11.83 -18.63 6.57
CA LEU A 204 12.32 -19.15 5.30
C LEU A 204 12.16 -20.67 5.18
N ALA A 205 12.22 -21.40 6.31
CA ALA A 205 12.00 -22.84 6.35
C ALA A 205 10.53 -23.26 6.20
N MET A 206 9.57 -22.32 6.24
CA MET A 206 8.13 -22.58 6.16
C MET A 206 7.58 -22.14 4.80
N PRO A 207 7.42 -23.03 3.79
CA PRO A 207 6.95 -22.67 2.45
C PRO A 207 5.58 -21.96 2.47
N ARG A 208 4.67 -22.35 3.37
CA ARG A 208 3.34 -21.75 3.52
C ARG A 208 3.44 -20.26 3.87
N VAL A 209 4.35 -19.87 4.79
CA VAL A 209 4.58 -18.47 5.17
C VAL A 209 5.16 -17.67 3.99
N MET A 210 6.11 -18.26 3.27
CA MET A 210 6.70 -17.63 2.07
C MET A 210 5.64 -17.40 0.98
N VAL A 211 4.75 -18.38 0.77
CA VAL A 211 3.64 -18.23 -0.19
C VAL A 211 2.69 -17.11 0.24
N PHE A 212 2.34 -17.00 1.53
CA PHE A 212 1.54 -15.84 2.00
C PHE A 212 2.26 -14.52 1.75
N GLY A 213 3.58 -14.45 1.94
CA GLY A 213 4.38 -13.27 1.60
C GLY A 213 4.28 -12.92 0.11
N VAL A 214 4.39 -13.91 -0.77
CA VAL A 214 4.25 -13.74 -2.23
C VAL A 214 2.83 -13.30 -2.60
N LEU A 215 1.80 -13.89 -2.00
CA LEU A 215 0.42 -13.49 -2.28
C LEU A 215 0.13 -12.05 -1.83
N ILE A 216 0.52 -11.68 -0.60
CA ILE A 216 0.32 -10.32 -0.08
C ILE A 216 1.12 -9.31 -0.91
N GLY A 217 2.40 -9.61 -1.19
CA GLY A 217 3.26 -8.78 -2.03
C GLY A 217 2.75 -8.66 -3.46
N GLY A 218 2.27 -9.76 -4.06
CA GLY A 218 1.70 -9.79 -5.40
C GLY A 218 0.38 -9.02 -5.51
N ILE A 219 -0.54 -9.18 -4.55
CA ILE A 219 -1.82 -8.45 -4.51
C ILE A 219 -1.56 -6.94 -4.43
N ASN A 220 -0.74 -6.50 -3.47
CA ASN A 220 -0.39 -5.08 -3.34
C ASN A 220 0.46 -4.62 -4.53
N GLY A 221 1.36 -5.46 -5.03
CA GLY A 221 2.17 -5.18 -6.21
C GLY A 221 1.34 -4.90 -7.46
N VAL A 222 0.30 -5.69 -7.72
CA VAL A 222 -0.68 -5.44 -8.80
C VAL A 222 -1.41 -4.12 -8.59
N LEU A 223 -1.88 -3.85 -7.37
CA LEU A 223 -2.57 -2.60 -7.04
C LEU A 223 -1.67 -1.37 -7.29
N PHE A 224 -0.43 -1.40 -6.81
CA PHE A 224 0.47 -0.26 -6.97
C PHE A 224 1.08 -0.17 -8.37
N SER A 225 1.20 -1.29 -9.10
CA SER A 225 1.51 -1.27 -10.54
C SER A 225 0.39 -0.63 -11.35
N TYR A 226 -0.89 -0.83 -10.96
CA TYR A 226 -1.99 -0.08 -11.54
C TYR A 226 -1.83 1.43 -11.30
N TYR A 227 -1.53 1.87 -10.08
CA TYR A 227 -1.31 3.30 -9.81
C TYR A 227 -0.08 3.87 -10.54
N ALA A 228 0.91 3.06 -10.87
CA ALA A 228 2.07 3.47 -11.64
C ALA A 228 1.77 3.64 -13.14
N GLU A 229 0.94 2.76 -13.72
CA GLU A 229 0.70 2.69 -15.16
C GLU A 229 -0.59 3.41 -15.59
N ALA A 230 -1.64 3.36 -14.76
CA ALA A 230 -2.96 3.89 -15.10
C ALA A 230 -2.97 5.39 -15.50
N PRO A 231 -2.17 6.29 -14.92
CA PRO A 231 -2.11 7.68 -15.39
C PRO A 231 -1.73 7.81 -16.86
N PHE A 232 -0.76 7.02 -17.32
CA PHE A 232 -0.34 7.02 -18.72
C PHE A 232 -1.41 6.44 -19.65
N ILE A 233 -2.19 5.47 -19.18
CA ILE A 233 -3.32 4.93 -19.93
C ILE A 233 -4.47 5.94 -19.99
N PHE A 234 -4.90 6.45 -18.84
CA PHE A 234 -6.13 7.25 -18.79
C PHE A 234 -5.92 8.73 -19.09
N ILE A 235 -4.77 9.31 -18.70
CA ILE A 235 -4.48 10.74 -18.96
C ILE A 235 -3.82 10.91 -20.34
N GLU A 236 -2.72 10.18 -20.64
CA GLU A 236 -2.01 10.39 -21.91
C GLU A 236 -2.71 9.71 -23.11
N HIS A 237 -3.18 8.45 -22.96
CA HIS A 237 -3.75 7.71 -24.08
C HIS A 237 -5.24 8.04 -24.32
N PHE A 238 -6.03 8.20 -23.25
CA PHE A 238 -7.47 8.50 -23.35
C PHE A 238 -7.82 9.97 -23.11
N ASP A 239 -6.85 10.86 -22.95
CA ASP A 239 -7.01 12.31 -22.77
C ASP A 239 -7.91 12.71 -21.60
N LEU A 240 -7.96 11.91 -20.51
CA LEU A 240 -8.67 12.31 -19.31
C LEU A 240 -7.86 13.37 -18.56
N SER A 241 -8.55 14.38 -18.00
CA SER A 241 -7.85 15.31 -17.11
C SER A 241 -7.40 14.63 -15.80
N PRO A 242 -6.31 15.11 -15.17
CA PRO A 242 -5.84 14.56 -13.87
C PRO A 242 -6.93 14.54 -12.80
N GLY A 243 -7.80 15.56 -12.75
CA GLY A 243 -8.93 15.62 -11.83
C GLY A 243 -9.96 14.52 -12.09
N VAL A 244 -10.30 14.25 -13.37
CA VAL A 244 -11.22 13.16 -13.74
C VAL A 244 -10.58 11.80 -13.44
N TYR A 245 -9.31 11.62 -13.75
CA TYR A 245 -8.57 10.40 -13.39
C TYR A 245 -8.61 10.15 -11.87
N GLY A 246 -8.49 11.20 -11.05
CA GLY A 246 -8.55 11.08 -9.60
C GLY A 246 -9.83 10.39 -9.08
N PHE A 247 -10.98 10.57 -9.75
CA PHE A 247 -12.22 9.87 -9.40
C PHE A 247 -12.16 8.37 -9.65
N LEU A 248 -11.28 7.86 -10.52
CA LEU A 248 -11.12 6.43 -10.75
C LEU A 248 -10.59 5.70 -9.51
N GLY A 249 -9.93 6.40 -8.59
CA GLY A 249 -9.55 5.88 -7.28
C GLY A 249 -10.76 5.40 -6.46
N ILE A 250 -11.94 5.98 -6.65
CA ILE A 250 -13.17 5.53 -5.98
C ILE A 250 -13.54 4.11 -6.40
N ILE A 251 -13.32 3.75 -7.67
CA ILE A 251 -13.57 2.40 -8.19
C ILE A 251 -12.67 1.39 -7.47
N VAL A 252 -11.41 1.74 -7.23
CA VAL A 252 -10.45 0.92 -6.50
C VAL A 252 -10.90 0.68 -5.05
N ALA A 253 -11.32 1.75 -4.37
CA ALA A 253 -11.82 1.66 -2.99
C ALA A 253 -13.11 0.83 -2.91
N LEU A 254 -14.07 1.08 -3.80
CA LEU A 254 -15.32 0.31 -3.84
C LEU A 254 -15.07 -1.17 -4.10
N ALA A 255 -14.18 -1.52 -5.04
CA ALA A 255 -13.82 -2.90 -5.32
C ALA A 255 -13.24 -3.59 -4.08
N SER A 256 -12.35 -2.91 -3.36
CA SER A 256 -11.74 -3.42 -2.12
C SER A 256 -12.79 -3.66 -1.03
N VAL A 257 -13.72 -2.72 -0.83
CA VAL A 257 -14.82 -2.85 0.14
C VAL A 257 -15.74 -4.00 -0.24
N VAL A 258 -16.18 -4.07 -1.49
CA VAL A 258 -17.05 -5.16 -1.99
C VAL A 258 -16.34 -6.52 -1.82
N GLY A 259 -15.06 -6.61 -2.18
CA GLY A 259 -14.27 -7.82 -2.00
C GLY A 259 -14.18 -8.26 -0.53
N ALA A 260 -13.92 -7.33 0.38
CA ALA A 260 -13.89 -7.61 1.82
C ALA A 260 -15.25 -8.05 2.37
N MET A 261 -16.35 -7.45 1.90
CA MET A 261 -17.72 -7.85 2.27
C MET A 261 -18.04 -9.27 1.77
N ILE A 262 -17.66 -9.59 0.53
CA ILE A 262 -17.80 -10.94 -0.03
C ILE A 262 -16.98 -11.93 0.79
N SER A 263 -15.71 -11.61 1.08
CA SER A 263 -14.83 -12.44 1.93
C SER A 263 -15.47 -12.76 3.28
N LYS A 264 -16.01 -11.71 3.96
CA LYS A 264 -16.69 -11.88 5.26
C LYS A 264 -17.90 -12.84 5.16
N ARG A 265 -18.70 -12.74 4.10
CA ARG A 265 -19.83 -13.65 3.88
C ARG A 265 -19.37 -15.08 3.57
N LEU A 266 -18.32 -15.23 2.78
CA LEU A 266 -17.79 -16.55 2.42
C LEU A 266 -17.20 -17.30 3.62
N LEU A 267 -16.66 -16.58 4.63
CA LEU A 267 -16.14 -17.17 5.87
C LEU A 267 -17.21 -17.90 6.69
N THR A 268 -18.50 -17.69 6.46
CA THR A 268 -19.58 -18.45 7.11
C THR A 268 -19.77 -19.86 6.54
N VAL A 269 -19.20 -20.13 5.34
CA VAL A 269 -19.41 -21.38 4.59
C VAL A 269 -18.10 -22.07 4.23
N TYR A 270 -17.05 -21.29 3.97
CA TYR A 270 -15.78 -21.79 3.46
C TYR A 270 -14.61 -21.46 4.39
N THR A 271 -13.57 -22.28 4.32
CA THR A 271 -12.31 -22.03 5.02
C THR A 271 -11.56 -20.84 4.43
N PRO A 272 -10.73 -20.12 5.22
CA PRO A 272 -9.93 -19.01 4.71
C PRO A 272 -9.04 -19.40 3.51
N GLU A 273 -8.52 -20.63 3.50
CA GLU A 273 -7.70 -21.19 2.42
C GLU A 273 -8.47 -21.28 1.08
N LYS A 274 -9.73 -21.77 1.12
CA LYS A 274 -10.61 -21.78 -0.06
C LYS A 274 -10.88 -20.37 -0.57
N ILE A 275 -11.13 -19.45 0.35
CA ILE A 275 -11.44 -18.06 0.03
C ILE A 275 -10.23 -17.37 -0.64
N ILE A 276 -9.00 -17.61 -0.15
CA ILE A 276 -7.78 -17.11 -0.78
C ILE A 276 -7.67 -17.62 -2.23
N ARG A 277 -7.86 -18.94 -2.44
CA ARG A 277 -7.80 -19.53 -3.79
C ARG A 277 -8.86 -18.95 -4.73
N LEU A 278 -10.08 -18.76 -4.21
CA LEU A 278 -11.17 -18.11 -4.96
C LEU A 278 -10.83 -16.66 -5.31
N GLY A 279 -10.30 -15.88 -4.35
CA GLY A 279 -9.87 -14.51 -4.59
C GLY A 279 -8.79 -14.43 -5.67
N CYS A 280 -7.76 -15.28 -5.62
CA CYS A 280 -6.73 -15.34 -6.67
C CYS A 280 -7.31 -15.76 -8.04
N LEU A 281 -8.28 -16.67 -8.08
CA LEU A 281 -8.97 -17.04 -9.32
C LEU A 281 -9.76 -15.86 -9.90
N VAL A 282 -10.50 -15.12 -9.06
CA VAL A 282 -11.24 -13.90 -9.47
C VAL A 282 -10.28 -12.84 -9.99
N MET A 283 -9.11 -12.64 -9.33
CA MET A 283 -8.07 -11.74 -9.83
C MET A 283 -7.59 -12.16 -11.22
N THR A 284 -7.28 -13.44 -11.40
CA THR A 284 -6.81 -13.98 -12.71
C THR A 284 -7.87 -13.80 -13.79
N SER A 285 -9.13 -14.06 -13.46
CA SER A 285 -10.26 -13.86 -14.39
C SER A 285 -10.43 -12.38 -14.75
N GLY A 286 -10.32 -11.47 -13.79
CA GLY A 286 -10.35 -10.03 -14.03
C GLY A 286 -9.19 -9.55 -14.90
N ALA A 287 -7.97 -10.08 -14.68
CA ALA A 287 -6.81 -9.78 -15.52
C ALA A 287 -6.96 -10.31 -16.94
N LEU A 288 -7.55 -11.50 -17.11
CA LEU A 288 -7.86 -12.05 -18.42
C LEU A 288 -8.89 -11.18 -19.16
N LEU A 289 -9.98 -10.79 -18.50
CA LEU A 289 -10.97 -9.85 -19.06
C LEU A 289 -10.33 -8.53 -19.45
N LEU A 290 -9.45 -7.98 -18.62
CA LEU A 290 -8.74 -6.75 -18.90
C LEU A 290 -7.83 -6.89 -20.14
N THR A 291 -7.16 -8.03 -20.28
CA THR A 291 -6.33 -8.34 -21.46
C THR A 291 -7.17 -8.43 -22.73
N LEU A 292 -8.33 -9.12 -22.67
CA LEU A 292 -9.24 -9.23 -23.80
C LEU A 292 -9.79 -7.85 -24.22
N VAL A 293 -10.25 -7.05 -23.29
CA VAL A 293 -10.75 -5.70 -23.58
C VAL A 293 -9.66 -4.81 -24.19
N SER A 294 -8.44 -4.86 -23.63
CA SER A 294 -7.31 -4.04 -24.11
C SER A 294 -6.82 -4.48 -25.50
N SER A 295 -7.14 -5.71 -25.95
CA SER A 295 -6.83 -6.18 -27.31
C SER A 295 -7.84 -5.71 -28.35
N LEU A 296 -9.00 -5.19 -27.95
CA LEU A 296 -10.06 -4.73 -28.84
C LEU A 296 -9.86 -3.26 -29.24
N SER A 297 -8.91 -3.00 -30.16
CA SER A 297 -8.57 -1.65 -30.62
C SER A 297 -9.65 -0.91 -31.41
N MET A 298 -10.73 -1.58 -31.79
CA MET A 298 -11.84 -0.98 -32.55
C MET A 298 -12.99 -0.43 -31.69
N LEU A 299 -12.89 -0.53 -30.36
CA LEU A 299 -13.92 0.00 -29.49
C LEU A 299 -13.83 1.53 -29.40
N PRO A 300 -14.97 2.26 -29.34
CA PRO A 300 -14.96 3.68 -29.01
C PRO A 300 -14.30 3.90 -27.64
N ASN A 301 -13.50 4.98 -27.51
CA ASN A 301 -12.73 5.27 -26.30
C ASN A 301 -13.53 5.16 -25.01
N LEU A 302 -14.72 5.77 -24.96
CA LEU A 302 -15.58 5.72 -23.77
C LEU A 302 -15.97 4.28 -23.39
N LEU A 303 -16.35 3.46 -24.37
CA LEU A 303 -16.72 2.07 -24.15
C LEU A 303 -15.51 1.25 -23.70
N GLN A 304 -14.35 1.49 -24.28
CA GLN A 304 -13.09 0.83 -23.90
C GLN A 304 -12.71 1.17 -22.45
N ILE A 305 -12.78 2.44 -22.05
CA ILE A 305 -12.56 2.89 -20.67
C ILE A 305 -13.52 2.16 -19.71
N ILE A 306 -14.82 2.15 -20.00
CA ILE A 306 -15.83 1.50 -19.14
C ILE A 306 -15.54 -0.01 -18.99
N CYS A 307 -15.21 -0.68 -20.10
CA CYS A 307 -14.91 -2.11 -20.08
C CYS A 307 -13.60 -2.40 -19.33
N MET A 308 -12.55 -1.57 -19.50
CA MET A 308 -11.29 -1.71 -18.74
C MET A 308 -11.51 -1.48 -17.25
N LEU A 309 -12.26 -0.45 -16.85
CA LEU A 309 -12.58 -0.18 -15.46
C LEU A 309 -13.42 -1.30 -14.83
N THR A 310 -14.36 -1.88 -15.58
CA THR A 310 -15.15 -3.02 -15.13
C THR A 310 -14.27 -4.26 -14.92
N ALA A 311 -13.38 -4.57 -15.85
CA ALA A 311 -12.44 -5.69 -15.71
C ALA A 311 -11.48 -5.48 -14.53
N MET A 312 -10.98 -4.25 -14.36
CA MET A 312 -10.14 -3.88 -13.21
C MET A 312 -10.90 -3.99 -11.88
N PHE A 313 -12.17 -3.60 -11.86
CA PHE A 313 -13.03 -3.76 -10.69
C PHE A 313 -13.17 -5.22 -10.28
N VAL A 314 -13.39 -6.14 -11.23
CA VAL A 314 -13.42 -7.60 -10.96
C VAL A 314 -12.09 -8.08 -10.39
N LEU A 315 -10.96 -7.67 -10.98
CA LEU A 315 -9.63 -8.01 -10.50
C LEU A 315 -9.44 -7.58 -9.03
N LEU A 316 -9.79 -6.34 -8.72
CA LEU A 316 -9.64 -5.78 -7.38
C LEU A 316 -10.61 -6.36 -6.35
N ILE A 317 -11.81 -6.80 -6.76
CA ILE A 317 -12.68 -7.61 -5.89
C ILE A 317 -11.95 -8.88 -5.46
N GLY A 318 -11.30 -9.58 -6.39
CA GLY A 318 -10.49 -10.76 -6.08
C GLY A 318 -9.39 -10.47 -5.06
N ALA A 319 -8.69 -9.33 -5.20
CA ALA A 319 -7.72 -8.85 -4.24
C ALA A 319 -8.33 -8.63 -2.85
N GLY A 320 -9.48 -7.94 -2.79
CA GLY A 320 -10.23 -7.70 -1.54
C GLY A 320 -10.76 -8.98 -0.88
N ILE A 321 -11.04 -10.03 -1.65
CA ILE A 321 -11.40 -11.37 -1.13
C ILE A 321 -10.18 -12.07 -0.52
N ALA A 322 -9.03 -12.06 -1.20
CA ALA A 322 -7.86 -12.85 -0.80
C ALA A 322 -7.05 -12.19 0.33
N LEU A 323 -6.78 -10.87 0.23
CA LEU A 323 -5.81 -10.18 1.08
C LEU A 323 -6.08 -10.29 2.58
N PRO A 324 -7.31 -10.07 3.10
CA PRO A 324 -7.58 -10.16 4.54
C PRO A 324 -7.31 -11.55 5.10
N ASN A 325 -7.62 -12.59 4.34
CA ASN A 325 -7.40 -13.99 4.73
C ASN A 325 -5.91 -14.35 4.69
N CYS A 326 -5.15 -13.88 3.69
CA CYS A 326 -3.70 -14.04 3.66
C CYS A 326 -3.04 -13.42 4.89
N LEU A 327 -3.42 -12.18 5.24
CA LEU A 327 -2.89 -11.48 6.42
C LEU A 327 -3.24 -12.20 7.72
N SER A 328 -4.43 -12.78 7.82
CA SER A 328 -4.87 -13.49 9.05
C SER A 328 -4.11 -14.80 9.28
N LEU A 329 -3.74 -15.50 8.20
CA LEU A 329 -3.07 -16.81 8.29
C LEU A 329 -1.55 -16.74 8.26
N ALA A 330 -0.96 -15.65 7.74
CA ALA A 330 0.48 -15.56 7.45
C ALA A 330 1.38 -15.84 8.65
N LEU A 331 1.03 -15.34 9.84
CA LEU A 331 1.87 -15.37 11.03
C LEU A 331 1.28 -16.17 12.21
N VAL A 332 0.35 -17.07 11.96
CA VAL A 332 -0.31 -17.89 13.03
C VAL A 332 0.73 -18.66 13.84
N HIS A 333 1.81 -19.15 13.23
CA HIS A 333 2.87 -19.91 13.90
C HIS A 333 3.95 -19.04 14.59
N PHE A 334 3.77 -17.72 14.65
CA PHE A 334 4.73 -16.76 15.20
C PHE A 334 4.14 -15.89 16.31
N GLN A 335 3.10 -16.36 17.00
CA GLN A 335 2.39 -15.59 18.03
C GLN A 335 3.30 -15.11 19.17
N ASP A 336 4.26 -15.94 19.58
CA ASP A 336 5.20 -15.64 20.67
C ASP A 336 6.18 -14.49 20.31
N VAL A 337 6.41 -14.26 19.03
CA VAL A 337 7.35 -13.26 18.48
C VAL A 337 6.71 -12.39 17.40
N ILE A 338 5.40 -12.17 17.49
CA ILE A 338 4.56 -11.57 16.45
C ILE A 338 5.06 -10.19 15.98
N GLY A 339 5.61 -9.37 16.88
CA GLY A 339 6.14 -8.06 16.52
C GLY A 339 7.37 -8.16 15.60
N THR A 340 8.37 -8.97 16.00
CA THR A 340 9.58 -9.19 15.19
C THR A 340 9.26 -9.92 13.89
N ALA A 341 8.41 -10.96 13.96
CA ALA A 341 7.98 -11.70 12.79
C ALA A 341 7.20 -10.81 11.81
N GLY A 342 6.30 -9.96 12.31
CA GLY A 342 5.56 -9.00 11.51
C GLY A 342 6.45 -7.99 10.79
N ALA A 343 7.48 -7.46 11.47
CA ALA A 343 8.43 -6.52 10.87
C ALA A 343 9.24 -7.18 9.74
N ILE A 344 9.77 -8.40 9.97
CA ILE A 344 10.54 -9.15 8.96
C ILE A 344 9.63 -9.53 7.78
N PHE A 345 8.44 -10.03 8.06
CA PHE A 345 7.47 -10.41 7.03
C PHE A 345 7.03 -9.22 6.19
N SER A 346 6.78 -8.07 6.83
CA SER A 346 6.44 -6.83 6.15
C SER A 346 7.57 -6.31 5.28
N LEU A 347 8.81 -6.34 5.77
CA LEU A 347 9.99 -6.04 4.96
C LEU A 347 10.00 -6.88 3.68
N GLY A 348 9.79 -8.20 3.81
CA GLY A 348 9.79 -9.13 2.67
C GLY A 348 8.72 -8.81 1.64
N TYR A 349 7.45 -8.66 2.04
CA TYR A 349 6.40 -8.42 1.08
C TYR A 349 6.43 -7.00 0.48
N TYR A 350 6.88 -5.96 1.20
CA TYR A 350 7.06 -4.63 0.61
C TYR A 350 8.20 -4.58 -0.41
N LEU A 351 9.27 -5.37 -0.23
CA LEU A 351 10.29 -5.54 -1.26
C LEU A 351 9.73 -6.24 -2.51
N LEU A 352 8.80 -7.19 -2.34
CA LEU A 352 8.08 -7.78 -3.48
C LEU A 352 7.15 -6.77 -4.16
N VAL A 353 6.45 -5.91 -3.41
CA VAL A 353 5.67 -4.80 -3.97
C VAL A 353 6.58 -3.89 -4.79
N SER A 354 7.75 -3.52 -4.25
CA SER A 354 8.73 -2.71 -4.98
C SER A 354 9.19 -3.38 -6.27
N LEU A 355 9.54 -4.66 -6.22
CA LEU A 355 9.98 -5.43 -7.39
C LEU A 355 8.86 -5.51 -8.46
N THR A 356 7.62 -5.71 -8.03
CA THR A 356 6.47 -5.78 -8.93
C THR A 356 6.19 -4.41 -9.58
N THR A 357 6.23 -3.33 -8.83
CA THR A 357 6.04 -1.96 -9.39
C THR A 357 7.21 -1.56 -10.28
N TRP A 358 8.44 -1.94 -9.93
CA TRP A 358 9.61 -1.75 -10.79
C TRP A 358 9.47 -2.51 -12.11
N GLY A 359 9.03 -3.78 -12.04
CA GLY A 359 8.82 -4.61 -13.23
C GLY A 359 7.78 -4.00 -14.17
N MET A 360 6.69 -3.42 -13.64
CA MET A 360 5.70 -2.72 -14.47
C MET A 360 6.33 -1.53 -15.20
N GLY A 361 7.07 -0.68 -14.48
CA GLY A 361 7.76 0.46 -15.08
C GLY A 361 8.82 0.06 -16.11
N ALA A 362 9.54 -1.04 -15.87
CA ALA A 362 10.54 -1.56 -16.81
C ALA A 362 9.92 -2.13 -18.10
N LEU A 363 8.68 -2.63 -18.02
CA LEU A 363 7.93 -3.17 -19.16
C LEU A 363 7.07 -2.11 -19.85
N HIS A 364 6.98 -0.90 -19.32
CA HIS A 364 6.21 0.18 -19.93
C HIS A 364 6.71 0.49 -21.37
N ASN A 365 5.79 0.45 -22.32
CA ASN A 365 6.08 0.73 -23.72
C ASN A 365 4.96 1.52 -24.43
N GLY A 366 4.04 2.11 -23.66
CA GLY A 366 2.88 2.84 -24.17
C GLY A 366 1.75 1.96 -24.70
N SER A 367 1.89 0.63 -24.69
CA SER A 367 0.85 -0.29 -25.13
C SER A 367 -0.19 -0.55 -24.04
N LEU A 368 -1.47 -0.49 -24.40
CA LEU A 368 -2.59 -0.87 -23.49
C LEU A 368 -2.55 -2.33 -23.03
N LEU A 369 -1.78 -3.20 -23.71
CA LEU A 369 -1.71 -4.63 -23.41
C LEU A 369 -0.68 -4.98 -22.32
N MET A 370 0.34 -4.14 -22.10
CA MET A 370 1.43 -4.50 -21.17
C MET A 370 0.95 -4.68 -19.74
N MET A 371 0.20 -3.72 -19.21
CA MET A 371 -0.34 -3.80 -17.84
C MET A 371 -1.27 -5.02 -17.66
N PRO A 372 -2.27 -5.28 -18.51
CA PRO A 372 -3.12 -6.46 -18.41
C PRO A 372 -2.37 -7.78 -18.44
N LEU A 373 -1.44 -7.97 -19.38
CA LEU A 373 -0.63 -9.18 -19.48
C LEU A 373 0.25 -9.38 -18.24
N TYR A 374 0.83 -8.32 -17.74
CA TYR A 374 1.62 -8.34 -16.51
C TYR A 374 0.79 -8.80 -15.32
N PHE A 375 -0.43 -8.25 -15.17
CA PHE A 375 -1.36 -8.65 -14.11
C PHE A 375 -1.85 -10.08 -14.26
N LEU A 376 -2.09 -10.54 -15.51
CA LEU A 376 -2.49 -11.90 -15.78
C LEU A 376 -1.42 -12.92 -15.38
N ILE A 377 -0.15 -12.63 -15.68
CA ILE A 377 0.98 -13.48 -15.28
C ILE A 377 1.10 -13.54 -13.76
N ILE A 378 1.11 -12.39 -13.08
CA ILE A 378 1.26 -12.35 -11.62
C ILE A 378 0.10 -13.05 -10.93
N SER A 379 -1.14 -12.71 -11.28
CA SER A 379 -2.33 -13.30 -10.67
C SER A 379 -2.45 -14.80 -10.96
N GLY A 380 -2.06 -15.24 -12.16
CA GLY A 380 -1.98 -16.64 -12.53
C GLY A 380 -0.96 -17.43 -11.70
N VAL A 381 0.23 -16.87 -11.50
CA VAL A 381 1.25 -17.44 -10.60
C VAL A 381 0.72 -17.52 -9.17
N MET A 382 0.09 -16.46 -8.67
CA MET A 382 -0.50 -16.44 -7.33
C MET A 382 -1.60 -17.52 -7.17
N TRP A 383 -2.45 -17.68 -8.16
CA TRP A 383 -3.48 -18.74 -8.15
C TRP A 383 -2.87 -20.14 -8.11
N LEU A 384 -1.84 -20.41 -8.93
CA LEU A 384 -1.12 -21.69 -8.95
C LEU A 384 -0.42 -21.98 -7.62
N LEU A 385 0.25 -20.99 -7.03
CA LEU A 385 0.88 -21.10 -5.71
C LEU A 385 -0.16 -21.35 -4.61
N GLY A 386 -1.29 -20.64 -4.65
CA GLY A 386 -2.40 -20.86 -3.71
C GLY A 386 -2.98 -22.27 -3.82
N LYS A 387 -3.14 -22.78 -5.05
CA LYS A 387 -3.63 -24.15 -5.29
C LYS A 387 -2.67 -25.22 -4.79
N ARG A 388 -1.34 -24.99 -4.89
CA ARG A 388 -0.32 -25.99 -4.56
C ARG A 388 0.03 -26.01 -3.06
N PHE A 389 0.10 -24.87 -2.41
CA PHE A 389 0.67 -24.74 -1.06
C PHE A 389 -0.31 -24.31 0.02
N ILE A 390 -1.51 -23.87 -0.37
CA ILE A 390 -2.58 -23.49 0.57
C ILE A 390 -3.68 -24.54 0.45
N SER A 391 -3.38 -25.76 0.93
CA SER A 391 -4.37 -26.85 1.10
C SER A 391 -5.09 -26.69 2.43
N GLU A 392 -6.30 -27.24 2.51
CA GLU A 392 -7.00 -27.46 3.78
C GLU A 392 -6.22 -28.51 4.59
N GLU A 393 -5.91 -28.21 5.82
CA GLU A 393 -5.48 -29.19 6.83
C GLU A 393 -6.70 -29.92 7.36
#